data_557355001ca1482e8d0bb76b74a857d1
#
_entry.id   557355001ca1482e8d0bb76b74a857d1
#
_cell.length_a   1.000
_cell.length_b   1.000
_cell.length_c   1.000
_cell.angle_alpha   90.00
_cell.angle_beta   90.00
_cell.angle_gamma   90.00
#
_symmetry.space_group_name_H-M   'P 1'
#
loop_
_entity.id
_entity.type
_entity.pdbx_description
1 polymer ?
#
loop_
_entity_poly.entity_id
_entity_poly.type
_entity_poly.pdbx_seq_one_letter_code
_entity_poly.pdbx_strand_id
1 'polypeptide(L)'
;RDGFIHHDRYEKGVPVVELENGLLPTIGKTKKTGTRINFLPDPEIFEKTRFKEEDVKNRLKETAYLNPKLTIIYEDKRGDETEHIEYHEPEGIIGFVKDLNKNIEKLHDVIYFTGESENIKVEVAFQYTSEFHENILGFCNNIYNSEGGAHITGFKTAFTGIINSYAREL
;
A
#
# COMPACT_ATOMS: atom_id res chain seq x y z
N ARG A 1 -14.42 20.10 1.22
CA ARG A 1 -13.75 20.61 2.42
C ARG A 1 -14.60 21.72 3.03
N ASP A 2 -14.70 21.79 4.37
CA ASP A 2 -15.40 22.86 5.11
C ASP A 2 -16.88 23.06 4.68
N GLY A 3 -17.56 21.99 4.29
CA GLY A 3 -18.95 22.02 3.86
C GLY A 3 -19.16 22.40 2.37
N PHE A 4 -18.08 22.54 1.62
CA PHE A 4 -18.13 22.93 0.21
C PHE A 4 -17.40 21.93 -0.70
N ILE A 5 -17.79 21.91 -1.95
CA ILE A 5 -17.15 21.17 -3.04
C ILE A 5 -16.34 22.18 -3.85
N HIS A 6 -15.05 21.91 -3.98
CA HIS A 6 -14.15 22.64 -4.85
C HIS A 6 -13.73 21.72 -6.00
N HIS A 7 -13.52 22.27 -7.18
CA HIS A 7 -13.06 21.55 -8.35
C HIS A 7 -11.83 22.23 -8.90
N ASP A 8 -10.83 21.42 -9.22
CA ASP A 8 -9.64 21.87 -9.92
C ASP A 8 -9.44 21.00 -11.17
N ARG A 9 -8.79 21.54 -12.18
CA ARG A 9 -8.51 20.85 -13.44
C ARG A 9 -7.15 21.26 -13.97
N TYR A 10 -6.47 20.28 -14.51
CA TYR A 10 -5.15 20.44 -15.11
C TYR A 10 -5.15 19.87 -16.51
N GLU A 11 -4.46 20.54 -17.43
CA GLU A 11 -4.19 20.06 -18.79
C GLU A 11 -2.67 20.09 -19.00
N LYS A 12 -2.08 18.95 -19.30
CA LYS A 12 -0.61 18.77 -19.45
C LYS A 12 0.19 19.38 -18.27
N GLY A 13 -0.34 19.22 -17.04
CA GLY A 13 0.28 19.74 -15.82
C GLY A 13 0.04 21.22 -15.52
N VAL A 14 -0.68 21.94 -16.39
CA VAL A 14 -1.02 23.34 -16.19
C VAL A 14 -2.43 23.48 -15.62
N PRO A 15 -2.62 24.20 -14.49
CA PRO A 15 -3.96 24.46 -13.97
C PRO A 15 -4.78 25.31 -14.96
N VAL A 16 -6.03 24.93 -15.19
CA VAL A 16 -6.93 25.63 -16.13
C VAL A 16 -8.13 26.27 -15.44
N VAL A 17 -8.29 26.05 -14.13
CA VAL A 17 -9.33 26.69 -13.32
C VAL A 17 -8.80 28.02 -12.80
N GLU A 18 -9.51 29.12 -13.08
CA GLU A 18 -9.17 30.42 -12.54
C GLU A 18 -9.49 30.48 -11.03
N LEU A 19 -8.58 31.06 -10.27
CA LEU A 19 -8.74 31.24 -8.83
C LEU A 19 -9.55 32.51 -8.53
N GLU A 20 -10.53 32.42 -7.66
CA GLU A 20 -11.25 33.57 -7.12
C GLU A 20 -10.59 34.03 -5.81
N ASN A 21 -10.00 35.20 -5.81
CA ASN A 21 -9.24 35.72 -4.65
C ASN A 21 -8.15 34.76 -4.14
N GLY A 22 -7.51 34.02 -5.04
CA GLY A 22 -6.46 33.05 -4.69
C GLY A 22 -6.96 31.71 -4.17
N LEU A 23 -8.26 31.45 -4.24
CA LEU A 23 -8.90 30.20 -3.81
C LEU A 23 -9.63 29.54 -4.99
N LEU A 24 -9.71 28.21 -4.93
CA LEU A 24 -10.52 27.45 -5.90
C LEU A 24 -12.01 27.80 -5.76
N PRO A 25 -12.72 28.00 -6.86
CA PRO A 25 -14.15 28.30 -6.82
C PRO A 25 -14.95 27.18 -6.16
N THR A 26 -16.03 27.58 -5.49
CA THR A 26 -16.96 26.65 -4.87
C THR A 26 -18.04 26.26 -5.87
N ILE A 27 -18.14 24.95 -6.19
CA ILE A 27 -19.13 24.42 -7.14
C ILE A 27 -20.37 23.82 -6.48
N GLY A 28 -20.40 23.71 -5.15
CA GLY A 28 -21.56 23.20 -4.43
C GLY A 28 -21.32 23.05 -2.93
N LYS A 29 -22.37 22.64 -2.21
CA LYS A 29 -22.33 22.31 -0.77
C LYS A 29 -22.31 20.81 -0.56
N THR A 30 -21.64 20.34 0.48
CA THR A 30 -21.58 18.92 0.87
C THR A 30 -21.52 18.74 2.38
N LYS A 31 -22.08 17.63 2.87
CA LYS A 31 -21.89 17.15 4.24
C LYS A 31 -20.81 16.06 4.32
N LYS A 32 -20.27 15.62 3.17
CA LYS A 32 -19.24 14.60 3.09
C LYS A 32 -17.86 15.23 3.04
N THR A 33 -16.86 14.53 3.53
CA THR A 33 -15.44 14.87 3.36
C THR A 33 -14.79 13.82 2.46
N GLY A 34 -13.84 14.25 1.66
CA GLY A 34 -13.11 13.34 0.78
C GLY A 34 -12.50 14.04 -0.43
N THR A 35 -11.74 13.31 -1.21
CA THR A 35 -11.13 13.76 -2.45
C THR A 35 -11.51 12.79 -3.57
N ARG A 36 -11.84 13.35 -4.73
CA ARG A 36 -12.05 12.57 -5.96
C ARG A 36 -11.03 13.01 -6.98
N ILE A 37 -10.26 12.06 -7.48
CA ILE A 37 -9.26 12.28 -8.53
C ILE A 37 -9.71 11.53 -9.77
N ASN A 38 -9.73 12.23 -10.92
CA ASN A 38 -9.92 11.63 -12.23
C ASN A 38 -8.74 12.05 -13.11
N PHE A 39 -8.15 11.13 -13.82
CA PHE A 39 -7.07 11.46 -14.74
C PHE A 39 -7.11 10.57 -15.97
N LEU A 40 -6.59 11.09 -17.06
CA LEU A 40 -6.35 10.39 -18.31
C LEU A 40 -4.85 10.49 -18.61
N PRO A 41 -4.13 9.36 -18.72
CA PRO A 41 -2.72 9.38 -19.09
C PRO A 41 -2.54 10.01 -20.47
N ASP A 42 -1.59 10.93 -20.60
CA ASP A 42 -1.29 11.60 -21.87
C ASP A 42 -0.50 10.63 -22.78
N PRO A 43 -1.01 10.30 -23.99
CA PRO A 43 -0.31 9.40 -24.91
C PRO A 43 0.98 9.99 -25.51
N GLU A 44 1.20 11.30 -25.40
CA GLU A 44 2.47 11.93 -25.81
C GLU A 44 3.59 11.66 -24.77
N ILE A 45 3.21 11.34 -23.51
CA ILE A 45 4.15 11.07 -22.41
C ILE A 45 4.24 9.57 -22.11
N PHE A 46 3.10 8.88 -22.10
CA PHE A 46 3.01 7.47 -21.73
C PHE A 46 2.81 6.59 -22.97
N GLU A 47 3.74 5.71 -23.25
CA GLU A 47 3.62 4.73 -24.35
C GLU A 47 2.39 3.83 -24.21
N LYS A 48 1.99 3.55 -22.97
CA LYS A 48 0.83 2.72 -22.62
C LYS A 48 -0.10 3.50 -21.69
N THR A 49 -1.26 3.89 -22.20
CA THR A 49 -2.27 4.63 -21.44
C THR A 49 -3.33 3.72 -20.78
N ARG A 50 -3.26 2.40 -21.05
CA ARG A 50 -4.14 1.42 -20.43
C ARG A 50 -3.43 0.72 -19.28
N PHE A 51 -4.00 0.82 -18.07
CA PHE A 51 -3.49 0.12 -16.90
C PHE A 51 -3.63 -1.39 -17.06
N LYS A 52 -2.62 -2.13 -16.62
CA LYS A 52 -2.73 -3.56 -16.45
C LYS A 52 -3.54 -3.84 -15.19
N GLU A 53 -4.56 -4.64 -15.34
CA GLU A 53 -5.50 -4.98 -14.28
C GLU A 53 -4.80 -5.65 -13.08
N GLU A 54 -3.96 -6.64 -13.33
CA GLU A 54 -3.21 -7.35 -12.29
C GLU A 54 -2.32 -6.42 -11.48
N ASP A 55 -1.59 -5.49 -12.12
CA ASP A 55 -0.71 -4.55 -11.43
C ASP A 55 -1.52 -3.64 -10.48
N VAL A 56 -2.70 -3.19 -10.92
CA VAL A 56 -3.60 -2.38 -10.09
C VAL A 56 -4.16 -3.20 -8.94
N LYS A 57 -4.69 -4.39 -9.20
CA LYS A 57 -5.26 -5.29 -8.17
C LYS A 57 -4.23 -5.66 -7.11
N ASN A 58 -3.02 -6.03 -7.53
CA ASN A 58 -1.93 -6.38 -6.61
C ASN A 58 -1.56 -5.19 -5.72
N ARG A 59 -1.46 -3.98 -6.30
CA ARG A 59 -1.15 -2.78 -5.52
C ARG A 59 -2.26 -2.40 -4.54
N LEU A 60 -3.52 -2.55 -4.91
CA LEU A 60 -4.66 -2.27 -4.02
C LEU A 60 -4.72 -3.28 -2.88
N LYS A 61 -4.51 -4.56 -3.16
CA LYS A 61 -4.45 -5.63 -2.17
C LYS A 61 -3.30 -5.40 -1.17
N GLU A 62 -2.11 -5.11 -1.67
CA GLU A 62 -0.95 -4.75 -0.84
C GLU A 62 -1.26 -3.54 0.07
N THR A 63 -1.88 -2.50 -0.51
CA THR A 63 -2.28 -1.31 0.25
C THR A 63 -3.28 -1.64 1.36
N ALA A 64 -4.22 -2.55 1.13
CA ALA A 64 -5.17 -3.00 2.14
C ALA A 64 -4.47 -3.73 3.29
N TYR A 65 -3.51 -4.62 3.02
CA TYR A 65 -2.71 -5.28 4.06
C TYR A 65 -1.89 -4.29 4.90
N LEU A 66 -1.34 -3.25 4.27
CA LEU A 66 -0.58 -2.23 4.98
C LEU A 66 -1.46 -1.25 5.78
N ASN A 67 -2.77 -1.26 5.55
CA ASN A 67 -3.73 -0.36 6.19
C ASN A 67 -4.99 -1.14 6.65
N PRO A 68 -4.93 -1.90 7.76
CA PRO A 68 -6.00 -2.82 8.19
C PRO A 68 -7.37 -2.18 8.42
N LYS A 69 -7.43 -0.84 8.58
CA LYS A 69 -8.67 -0.10 8.79
C LYS A 69 -9.28 0.45 7.49
N LEU A 70 -8.59 0.25 6.37
CA LEU A 70 -9.00 0.77 5.07
C LEU A 70 -9.80 -0.30 4.32
N THR A 71 -10.91 0.11 3.75
CA THR A 71 -11.64 -0.66 2.74
C THR A 71 -11.40 0.00 1.40
N ILE A 72 -10.92 -0.75 0.42
CA ILE A 72 -10.65 -0.29 -0.93
C ILE A 72 -11.62 -0.99 -1.88
N ILE A 73 -12.38 -0.21 -2.63
CA ILE A 73 -13.28 -0.71 -3.67
C ILE A 73 -12.60 -0.52 -5.02
N TYR A 74 -12.43 -1.59 -5.75
CA TYR A 74 -11.97 -1.59 -7.14
C TYR A 74 -13.14 -1.88 -8.05
N GLU A 75 -13.32 -1.05 -9.07
CA GLU A 75 -14.29 -1.27 -10.14
C GLU A 75 -13.60 -1.15 -11.51
N ASP A 76 -13.63 -2.21 -12.30
CA ASP A 76 -13.23 -2.18 -13.70
C ASP A 76 -14.48 -2.14 -14.60
N LYS A 77 -14.62 -1.05 -15.35
CA LYS A 77 -15.75 -0.78 -16.24
C LYS A 77 -15.35 -0.86 -17.71
N ARG A 78 -14.23 -1.50 -18.02
CA ARG A 78 -13.71 -1.60 -19.40
C ARG A 78 -14.32 -2.75 -20.20
N GLY A 79 -14.89 -3.73 -19.54
CA GLY A 79 -15.60 -4.86 -20.13
C GLY A 79 -17.11 -4.62 -20.27
N ASP A 80 -17.82 -5.62 -20.78
CA ASP A 80 -19.29 -5.59 -20.90
C ASP A 80 -19.97 -5.61 -19.51
N GLU A 81 -19.34 -6.27 -18.55
CA GLU A 81 -19.76 -6.29 -17.17
C GLU A 81 -18.74 -5.54 -16.29
N THR A 82 -19.24 -4.82 -15.27
CA THR A 82 -18.37 -4.18 -14.27
C THR A 82 -17.84 -5.22 -13.32
N GLU A 83 -16.54 -5.38 -13.28
CA GLU A 83 -15.90 -6.16 -12.22
C GLU A 83 -15.86 -5.33 -10.94
N HIS A 84 -16.26 -5.91 -9.82
CA HIS A 84 -16.27 -5.26 -8.52
C HIS A 84 -15.53 -6.13 -7.50
N ILE A 85 -14.49 -5.57 -6.86
CA ILE A 85 -13.73 -6.25 -5.81
C ILE A 85 -13.61 -5.31 -4.61
N GLU A 86 -13.84 -5.85 -3.43
CA GLU A 86 -13.58 -5.16 -2.16
C GLU A 86 -12.37 -5.79 -1.48
N TYR A 87 -11.37 -4.96 -1.16
CA TYR A 87 -10.21 -5.34 -0.37
C TYR A 87 -10.35 -4.77 1.04
N HIS A 88 -10.45 -5.64 2.02
CA HIS A 88 -10.46 -5.31 3.44
C HIS A 88 -9.67 -6.37 4.20
N GLU A 89 -8.53 -6.00 4.75
CA GLU A 89 -7.56 -6.92 5.33
C GLU A 89 -7.29 -6.60 6.81
N PRO A 90 -8.22 -6.94 7.71
CA PRO A 90 -8.16 -6.56 9.12
C PRO A 90 -7.00 -7.19 9.89
N GLU A 91 -6.44 -8.30 9.41
CA GLU A 91 -5.24 -8.93 9.99
C GLU A 91 -3.94 -8.19 9.62
N GLY A 92 -3.99 -7.22 8.70
CA GLY A 92 -2.84 -6.43 8.29
C GLY A 92 -1.70 -7.28 7.72
N ILE A 93 -0.46 -6.96 8.10
CA ILE A 93 0.73 -7.66 7.59
C ILE A 93 0.80 -9.13 8.04
N ILE A 94 0.08 -9.54 9.09
CA ILE A 94 -0.07 -10.95 9.46
C ILE A 94 -0.82 -11.69 8.34
N GLY A 95 -1.95 -11.14 7.89
CA GLY A 95 -2.72 -11.65 6.77
C GLY A 95 -1.90 -11.66 5.47
N PHE A 96 -1.06 -10.65 5.27
CA PHE A 96 -0.15 -10.57 4.12
C PHE A 96 0.83 -11.75 4.07
N VAL A 97 1.50 -12.05 5.18
CA VAL A 97 2.41 -13.21 5.28
C VAL A 97 1.65 -14.52 5.05
N LYS A 98 0.44 -14.67 5.61
CA LYS A 98 -0.41 -15.85 5.39
C LYS A 98 -0.77 -16.02 3.90
N ASP A 99 -1.12 -14.94 3.21
CA ASP A 99 -1.45 -14.98 1.77
C ASP A 99 -0.24 -15.31 0.91
N LEU A 100 0.92 -14.72 1.20
CA LEU A 100 2.18 -15.05 0.51
C LEU A 100 2.53 -16.54 0.63
N ASN A 101 2.30 -17.12 1.80
CA ASN A 101 2.65 -18.50 2.10
C ASN A 101 1.49 -19.50 1.94
N LYS A 102 0.34 -19.08 1.35
CA LYS A 102 -0.89 -19.92 1.31
C LYS A 102 -0.69 -21.30 0.72
N ASN A 103 0.18 -21.43 -0.26
CA ASN A 103 0.44 -22.68 -0.99
C ASN A 103 1.78 -23.36 -0.57
N ILE A 104 2.41 -22.89 0.50
CA ILE A 104 3.69 -23.41 0.99
C ILE A 104 3.48 -24.04 2.36
N GLU A 105 4.20 -25.10 2.68
CA GLU A 105 4.18 -25.73 3.99
C GLU A 105 4.81 -24.78 5.03
N LYS A 106 4.04 -24.48 6.10
CA LYS A 106 4.45 -23.59 7.18
C LYS A 106 5.06 -24.39 8.32
N LEU A 107 6.18 -23.93 8.86
CA LEU A 107 6.85 -24.59 10.00
C LEU A 107 6.31 -24.12 11.35
N HIS A 108 5.68 -22.96 11.40
CA HIS A 108 5.06 -22.38 12.60
C HIS A 108 4.01 -21.33 12.20
N ASP A 109 3.26 -20.82 13.16
CA ASP A 109 2.35 -19.70 12.97
C ASP A 109 3.12 -18.41 12.67
N VAL A 110 2.44 -17.39 12.07
CA VAL A 110 3.06 -16.09 11.79
C VAL A 110 3.49 -15.44 13.10
N ILE A 111 4.75 -15.10 13.20
CA ILE A 111 5.31 -14.30 14.28
C ILE A 111 5.14 -12.82 13.92
N TYR A 112 4.58 -12.04 14.84
CA TYR A 112 4.34 -10.61 14.66
C TYR A 112 4.77 -9.83 15.88
N PHE A 113 5.41 -8.70 15.66
CA PHE A 113 5.73 -7.74 16.71
C PHE A 113 5.81 -6.32 16.17
N THR A 114 5.67 -5.36 17.07
CA THR A 114 5.79 -3.94 16.80
C THR A 114 6.80 -3.31 17.74
N GLY A 115 7.37 -2.20 17.31
CA GLY A 115 8.24 -1.39 18.13
C GLY A 115 8.16 0.08 17.74
N GLU A 116 8.52 0.95 18.67
CA GLU A 116 8.59 2.39 18.42
C GLU A 116 9.84 2.96 19.10
N SER A 117 10.60 3.75 18.37
CA SER A 117 11.75 4.49 18.88
C SER A 117 11.91 5.79 18.12
N GLU A 118 12.12 6.89 18.82
CA GLU A 118 12.38 8.23 18.22
C GLU A 118 11.36 8.64 17.13
N ASN A 119 10.06 8.39 17.37
CA ASN A 119 8.97 8.62 16.42
C ASN A 119 8.97 7.72 15.16
N ILE A 120 9.81 6.68 15.12
CA ILE A 120 9.79 5.65 14.09
C ILE A 120 9.01 4.46 14.63
N LYS A 121 7.92 4.10 13.95
CA LYS A 121 7.16 2.87 14.22
C LYS A 121 7.58 1.78 13.28
N VAL A 122 7.79 0.59 13.82
CA VAL A 122 8.19 -0.60 13.07
C VAL A 122 7.16 -1.69 13.32
N GLU A 123 6.72 -2.33 12.26
CA GLU A 123 5.92 -3.55 12.31
C GLU A 123 6.65 -4.65 11.54
N VAL A 124 6.71 -5.83 12.12
CA VAL A 124 7.34 -6.99 11.50
C VAL A 124 6.43 -8.20 11.62
N ALA A 125 6.21 -8.89 10.52
CA ALA A 125 5.56 -10.18 10.48
C ALA A 125 6.42 -11.13 9.64
N PHE A 126 6.64 -12.35 10.14
CA PHE A 126 7.41 -13.36 9.41
C PHE A 126 6.96 -14.77 9.76
N GLN A 127 7.28 -15.70 8.87
CA GLN A 127 6.99 -17.11 9.02
C GLN A 127 8.04 -17.94 8.28
N TYR A 128 8.58 -18.93 8.92
CA TYR A 128 9.42 -19.92 8.24
C TYR A 128 8.55 -20.96 7.53
N THR A 129 9.02 -21.36 6.38
CA THR A 129 8.39 -22.36 5.52
C THR A 129 9.37 -23.47 5.15
N SER A 130 8.91 -24.50 4.48
CA SER A 130 9.78 -25.57 3.95
C SER A 130 10.67 -25.13 2.77
N GLU A 131 10.49 -23.92 2.27
CA GLU A 131 11.29 -23.35 1.20
C GLU A 131 12.66 -22.88 1.69
N PHE A 132 13.69 -23.02 0.83
CA PHE A 132 15.07 -22.65 1.17
C PHE A 132 15.49 -21.26 0.69
N HIS A 133 14.57 -20.47 0.18
CA HIS A 133 14.83 -19.10 -0.24
C HIS A 133 14.15 -18.10 0.69
N GLU A 134 14.81 -16.96 0.83
CA GLU A 134 14.32 -15.83 1.60
C GLU A 134 13.42 -14.95 0.72
N ASN A 135 12.25 -14.58 1.23
CA ASN A 135 11.37 -13.58 0.63
C ASN A 135 11.13 -12.46 1.65
N ILE A 136 11.73 -11.29 1.44
CA ILE A 136 11.57 -10.14 2.34
C ILE A 136 10.97 -8.97 1.56
N LEU A 137 9.85 -8.49 2.03
CA LEU A 137 9.19 -7.28 1.54
C LEU A 137 9.36 -6.16 2.56
N GLY A 138 9.99 -5.07 2.16
CA GLY A 138 10.19 -3.91 3.02
C GLY A 138 9.40 -2.70 2.52
N PHE A 139 8.77 -2.01 3.45
CA PHE A 139 7.95 -0.83 3.15
C PHE A 139 8.35 0.33 4.06
N CYS A 140 8.33 1.54 3.53
CA CYS A 140 8.46 2.77 4.28
C CYS A 140 7.26 3.67 3.97
N ASN A 141 6.44 3.99 4.98
CA ASN A 141 5.21 4.77 4.80
C ASN A 141 4.32 4.22 3.66
N ASN A 142 4.09 2.91 3.65
CA ASN A 142 3.31 2.17 2.64
C ASN A 142 3.92 2.15 1.22
N ILE A 143 5.18 2.58 1.06
CA ILE A 143 5.88 2.52 -0.22
C ILE A 143 6.83 1.34 -0.19
N TYR A 144 6.69 0.44 -1.16
CA TYR A 144 7.58 -0.70 -1.32
C TYR A 144 8.99 -0.27 -1.72
N ASN A 145 9.98 -0.81 -1.01
CA ASN A 145 11.39 -0.54 -1.25
C ASN A 145 12.05 -1.74 -1.94
N SER A 146 11.90 -1.82 -3.26
CA SER A 146 12.42 -2.93 -4.09
C SER A 146 13.93 -3.11 -3.98
N GLU A 147 14.67 -2.02 -3.83
CA GLU A 147 16.14 -2.01 -3.69
C GLU A 147 16.61 -2.28 -2.24
N GLY A 148 15.67 -2.60 -1.33
CA GLY A 148 15.97 -2.74 0.08
C GLY A 148 16.10 -1.40 0.80
N GLY A 149 16.84 -1.37 1.92
CA GLY A 149 17.04 -0.16 2.70
C GLY A 149 17.60 -0.44 4.11
N ALA A 150 17.95 0.64 4.81
CA ALA A 150 18.53 0.56 6.16
C ALA A 150 17.62 -0.19 7.16
N HIS A 151 16.29 -0.07 7.01
CA HIS A 151 15.31 -0.78 7.84
C HIS A 151 15.39 -2.30 7.66
N ILE A 152 15.54 -2.81 6.41
CA ILE A 152 15.69 -4.24 6.13
C ILE A 152 17.05 -4.73 6.66
N THR A 153 18.13 -4.01 6.37
CA THR A 153 19.49 -4.37 6.85
C THR A 153 19.56 -4.35 8.36
N GLY A 154 18.97 -3.34 9.01
CA GLY A 154 18.89 -3.22 10.45
C GLY A 154 18.14 -4.39 11.09
N PHE A 155 16.98 -4.75 10.53
CA PHE A 155 16.22 -5.91 10.98
C PHE A 155 17.05 -7.20 10.88
N LYS A 156 17.63 -7.50 9.71
CA LYS A 156 18.44 -8.71 9.50
C LYS A 156 19.62 -8.80 10.50
N THR A 157 20.31 -7.69 10.71
CA THR A 157 21.45 -7.63 11.64
C THR A 157 21.00 -7.88 13.08
N ALA A 158 19.96 -7.20 13.54
CA ALA A 158 19.44 -7.37 14.89
C ALA A 158 18.89 -8.79 15.11
N PHE A 159 18.11 -9.30 14.17
CA PHE A 159 17.54 -10.64 14.24
C PHE A 159 18.62 -11.73 14.29
N THR A 160 19.61 -11.65 13.42
CA THR A 160 20.76 -12.58 13.43
C THR A 160 21.52 -12.51 14.75
N GLY A 161 21.73 -11.31 15.29
CA GLY A 161 22.39 -11.12 16.57
C GLY A 161 21.65 -11.80 17.73
N ILE A 162 20.34 -11.62 17.80
CA ILE A 162 19.48 -12.22 18.84
C ILE A 162 19.50 -13.75 18.73
N ILE A 163 19.33 -14.31 17.55
CA ILE A 163 19.34 -15.77 17.35
C ILE A 163 20.69 -16.36 17.74
N ASN A 164 21.81 -15.73 17.35
CA ASN A 164 23.15 -16.21 17.71
C ASN A 164 23.42 -16.10 19.22
N SER A 165 22.91 -15.08 19.89
CA SER A 165 23.02 -14.96 21.35
C SER A 165 22.23 -16.07 22.05
N TYR A 166 20.99 -16.27 21.64
CA TYR A 166 20.14 -17.34 22.18
C TYR A 166 20.75 -18.75 21.98
N ALA A 167 21.29 -19.02 20.78
CA ALA A 167 21.92 -20.30 20.49
C ALA A 167 23.20 -20.59 21.31
N ARG A 168 23.82 -19.57 21.91
CA ARG A 168 24.99 -19.75 22.80
C ARG A 168 24.58 -19.97 24.25
N GLU A 169 23.36 -19.62 24.62
CA GLU A 169 22.81 -19.80 25.97
C GLU A 169 22.17 -21.19 26.17
N LEU A 170 21.89 -21.91 25.06
CA LEU A 170 21.40 -23.29 25.03
C LEU A 170 22.56 -24.29 25.10
#